data_282519c43dd54f6cb4d5b7432fbec747
#
_entry.id   282519c43dd54f6cb4d5b7432fbec747
#
_cell.length_a   1.000
_cell.length_b   1.000
_cell.length_c   1.000
_cell.angle_alpha   90.00
_cell.angle_beta   90.00
_cell.angle_gamma   90.00
#
_symmetry.space_group_name_H-M   'P 1'
#
loop_
_entity.id
_entity.type
_entity.pdbx_description
1 polymer ?
#
loop_
_entity_poly.entity_id
_entity_poly.type
_entity_poly.pdbx_seq_one_letter_code
_entity_poly.pdbx_strand_id
1 'polypeptide(L)'
;LDRGLVEPQTKFLNLKKKINCGKSTIAEYDNKIMSDLTVEEILIKSGNIGSVRVGQMLEIEGLKSFLKKIGILDKIEFDIEEVGEPIPFRWGKCKLATTSFGHGITTTPLQLTKAYAIISNGGFEINPTLIMNKSNNNRKRIVKESTSKAINLILRKIVVEGTAKLANVNGYEIGGKTGTANKTAKGEYTRKKINTFASIFPTSNPKFALVVLMEETQIIRDYIYEYRDG
;
A
#
# COMPACT_ATOMS: atom_id res chain seq x y z
N LEU A 1 5.74 -9.07 -8.78
CA LEU A 1 5.23 -8.93 -10.14
C LEU A 1 6.25 -8.28 -11.05
N ASP A 2 6.65 -7.02 -10.82
CA ASP A 2 7.50 -6.24 -11.73
C ASP A 2 8.86 -6.89 -12.06
N ARG A 3 9.44 -7.62 -11.11
CA ARG A 3 10.68 -8.41 -11.31
C ARG A 3 10.45 -9.84 -11.83
N GLY A 4 9.20 -10.26 -12.02
CA GLY A 4 8.87 -11.62 -12.45
C GLY A 4 9.11 -12.70 -11.40
N LEU A 5 9.31 -12.34 -10.12
CA LEU A 5 9.50 -13.32 -9.04
C LEU A 5 8.22 -14.07 -8.69
N VAL A 6 7.08 -13.45 -8.88
CA VAL A 6 5.75 -14.01 -8.68
C VAL A 6 4.77 -13.45 -9.72
N GLU A 7 3.70 -14.18 -9.95
CA GLU A 7 2.51 -13.76 -10.69
C GLU A 7 1.31 -13.65 -9.75
N PRO A 8 0.20 -13.00 -10.14
CA PRO A 8 -1.00 -12.91 -9.30
C PRO A 8 -1.48 -14.27 -8.79
N GLN A 9 -1.34 -15.32 -9.62
CA GLN A 9 -1.80 -16.68 -9.31
C GLN A 9 -0.75 -17.55 -8.61
N THR A 10 0.47 -17.04 -8.41
CA THR A 10 1.51 -17.76 -7.64
C THR A 10 1.00 -18.05 -6.24
N LYS A 11 0.96 -19.31 -5.84
CA LYS A 11 0.38 -19.78 -4.58
C LYS A 11 1.45 -19.96 -3.51
N PHE A 12 1.19 -19.43 -2.34
CA PHE A 12 1.94 -19.69 -1.12
C PHE A 12 1.15 -20.66 -0.26
N LEU A 13 1.80 -21.75 0.15
CA LEU A 13 1.20 -22.79 0.97
C LEU A 13 1.69 -22.70 2.42
N ASN A 14 0.87 -23.18 3.35
CA ASN A 14 1.21 -23.29 4.76
C ASN A 14 1.69 -21.97 5.39
N LEU A 15 1.07 -20.85 5.04
CA LEU A 15 1.34 -19.56 5.66
C LEU A 15 0.97 -19.63 7.15
N LYS A 16 1.93 -19.31 8.01
CA LYS A 16 1.71 -19.31 9.46
C LYS A 16 0.81 -18.13 9.85
N LYS A 17 0.07 -18.26 10.94
CA LYS A 17 -0.72 -17.14 11.50
C LYS A 17 0.15 -16.08 12.17
N LYS A 18 1.34 -16.45 12.59
CA LYS A 18 2.33 -15.56 13.21
C LYS A 18 3.74 -16.01 12.92
N ILE A 19 4.66 -15.07 12.87
CA ILE A 19 6.10 -15.29 12.74
C ILE A 19 6.85 -14.39 13.72
N ASN A 20 7.97 -14.89 14.25
CA ASN A 20 8.82 -14.09 15.13
C ASN A 20 9.82 -13.27 14.32
N CYS A 21 10.07 -12.06 14.74
CA CYS A 21 11.08 -11.19 14.19
C CYS A 21 11.84 -10.48 15.32
N GLY A 22 12.97 -11.03 15.69
CA GLY A 22 13.71 -10.60 16.86
C GLY A 22 12.88 -10.80 18.15
N LYS A 23 12.70 -9.74 18.92
CA LYS A 23 11.86 -9.74 20.14
C LYS A 23 10.36 -9.51 19.84
N SER A 24 9.99 -9.21 18.60
CA SER A 24 8.61 -8.90 18.20
C SER A 24 7.99 -10.05 17.43
N THR A 25 6.66 -10.10 17.45
CA THR A 25 5.86 -11.05 16.66
C THR A 25 5.05 -10.29 15.61
N ILE A 26 5.10 -10.76 14.36
CA ILE A 26 4.21 -10.34 13.29
C ILE A 26 3.11 -11.38 13.20
N ALA A 27 1.86 -10.94 13.24
CA ALA A 27 0.69 -11.82 13.16
C ALA A 27 -0.27 -11.33 12.07
N GLU A 28 -1.14 -12.23 11.61
CA GLU A 28 -2.30 -11.83 10.82
C GLU A 28 -3.25 -11.00 11.69
N TYR A 29 -3.91 -10.01 11.09
CA TYR A 29 -4.88 -9.18 11.79
C TYR A 29 -6.22 -9.92 11.99
N ASP A 30 -6.54 -10.90 11.13
CA ASP A 30 -7.73 -11.75 11.20
C ASP A 30 -7.33 -13.23 11.15
N ASN A 31 -7.75 -13.97 12.17
CA ASN A 31 -7.53 -15.43 12.24
C ASN A 31 -8.23 -16.23 11.13
N LYS A 32 -9.19 -15.62 10.41
CA LYS A 32 -9.90 -16.23 9.28
C LYS A 32 -9.07 -16.24 7.99
N ILE A 33 -7.98 -15.49 7.91
CA ILE A 33 -7.07 -15.53 6.76
C ILE A 33 -6.55 -16.96 6.59
N MET A 34 -6.74 -17.52 5.40
CA MET A 34 -6.34 -18.91 5.11
C MET A 34 -4.82 -19.07 5.09
N SER A 35 -4.35 -20.31 5.28
CA SER A 35 -2.92 -20.66 5.20
C SER A 35 -2.40 -20.77 3.77
N ASP A 36 -3.28 -21.00 2.81
CA ASP A 36 -2.96 -21.19 1.40
C ASP A 36 -3.59 -20.08 0.59
N LEU A 37 -2.76 -19.19 0.06
CA LEU A 37 -3.20 -17.99 -0.66
C LEU A 37 -2.35 -17.76 -1.90
N THR A 38 -2.99 -17.30 -2.97
CA THR A 38 -2.29 -16.69 -4.11
C THR A 38 -1.79 -15.28 -3.74
N VAL A 39 -0.86 -14.74 -4.51
CA VAL A 39 -0.39 -13.34 -4.36
C VAL A 39 -1.55 -12.36 -4.45
N GLU A 40 -2.48 -12.59 -5.35
CA GLU A 40 -3.71 -11.80 -5.49
C GLU A 40 -4.56 -11.84 -4.21
N GLU A 41 -4.83 -13.04 -3.70
CA GLU A 41 -5.61 -13.23 -2.46
C GLU A 41 -4.93 -12.63 -1.23
N ILE A 42 -3.58 -12.66 -1.15
CA ILE A 42 -2.82 -11.97 -0.10
C ILE A 42 -3.15 -10.48 -0.09
N LEU A 43 -3.21 -9.84 -1.27
CA LEU A 43 -3.57 -8.42 -1.37
C LEU A 43 -5.05 -8.16 -1.07
N ILE A 44 -5.96 -9.00 -1.59
CA ILE A 44 -7.40 -8.88 -1.38
C ILE A 44 -7.77 -9.04 0.10
N LYS A 45 -7.16 -10.02 0.77
CA LYS A 45 -7.36 -10.31 2.19
C LYS A 45 -6.50 -9.44 3.10
N SER A 46 -5.58 -8.64 2.55
CA SER A 46 -4.62 -7.85 3.32
C SER A 46 -3.74 -8.69 4.26
N GLY A 47 -3.31 -9.89 3.79
CA GLY A 47 -2.54 -10.84 4.58
C GLY A 47 -1.14 -10.33 4.91
N ASN A 48 -0.82 -10.21 6.20
CA ASN A 48 0.48 -9.74 6.66
C ASN A 48 1.59 -10.75 6.36
N ILE A 49 1.36 -12.01 6.71
CA ILE A 49 2.40 -13.06 6.58
C ILE A 49 2.67 -13.38 5.11
N GLY A 50 1.62 -13.41 4.27
CA GLY A 50 1.78 -13.56 2.83
C GLY A 50 2.61 -12.42 2.23
N SER A 51 2.33 -11.17 2.62
CA SER A 51 3.11 -9.99 2.19
C SER A 51 4.57 -10.08 2.63
N VAL A 52 4.85 -10.56 3.85
CA VAL A 52 6.22 -10.80 4.32
C VAL A 52 6.93 -11.81 3.43
N ARG A 53 6.26 -12.91 3.04
CA ARG A 53 6.86 -13.93 2.16
C ARG A 53 7.23 -13.37 0.80
N VAL A 54 6.34 -12.58 0.20
CA VAL A 54 6.63 -11.88 -1.07
C VAL A 54 7.79 -10.90 -0.91
N GLY A 55 7.81 -10.13 0.17
CA GLY A 55 8.90 -9.20 0.45
C GLY A 55 10.26 -9.87 0.68
N GLN A 56 10.26 -11.04 1.33
CA GLN A 56 11.48 -11.83 1.52
C GLN A 56 12.11 -12.29 0.20
N MET A 57 11.29 -12.57 -0.83
CA MET A 57 11.79 -12.91 -2.17
C MET A 57 12.46 -11.72 -2.87
N LEU A 58 12.06 -10.49 -2.54
CA LEU A 58 12.70 -9.27 -3.07
C LEU A 58 14.02 -8.95 -2.39
N GLU A 59 14.22 -9.45 -1.18
CA GLU A 59 15.32 -9.08 -0.29
C GLU A 59 15.31 -7.57 0.06
N ILE A 60 16.25 -7.14 0.90
CA ILE A 60 16.32 -5.75 1.37
C ILE A 60 16.57 -4.79 0.20
N GLU A 61 17.58 -5.07 -0.61
CA GLU A 61 17.97 -4.16 -1.70
C GLU A 61 16.89 -4.09 -2.79
N GLY A 62 16.20 -5.20 -3.05
CA GLY A 62 15.10 -5.23 -4.00
C GLY A 62 13.91 -4.38 -3.57
N LEU A 63 13.48 -4.54 -2.31
CA LEU A 63 12.36 -3.75 -1.77
C LEU A 63 12.72 -2.27 -1.65
N LYS A 64 13.91 -1.96 -1.11
CA LYS A 64 14.43 -0.61 -0.96
C LYS A 64 14.51 0.12 -2.30
N SER A 65 15.12 -0.52 -3.31
CA SER A 65 15.22 0.03 -4.66
C SER A 65 13.85 0.32 -5.27
N PHE A 66 12.89 -0.59 -5.10
CA PHE A 66 11.53 -0.39 -5.63
C PHE A 66 10.80 0.77 -4.93
N LEU A 67 10.82 0.82 -3.59
CA LEU A 67 10.19 1.89 -2.82
C LEU A 67 10.79 3.26 -3.15
N LYS A 68 12.11 3.32 -3.33
CA LYS A 68 12.78 4.54 -3.80
C LYS A 68 12.30 4.94 -5.20
N LYS A 69 12.24 3.99 -6.11
CA LYS A 69 11.84 4.19 -7.51
C LYS A 69 10.41 4.78 -7.65
N ILE A 70 9.48 4.40 -6.77
CA ILE A 70 8.11 4.93 -6.75
C ILE A 70 7.93 6.15 -5.82
N GLY A 71 9.03 6.67 -5.24
CA GLY A 71 9.04 7.92 -4.47
C GLY A 71 8.59 7.81 -3.00
N ILE A 72 8.58 6.60 -2.41
CA ILE A 72 8.17 6.42 -1.01
C ILE A 72 9.29 6.76 -0.01
N LEU A 73 10.56 6.59 -0.39
CA LEU A 73 11.70 6.75 0.53
C LEU A 73 12.42 8.10 0.39
N ASP A 74 12.10 8.87 -0.61
CA ASP A 74 12.76 10.16 -0.86
C ASP A 74 11.77 11.31 -0.68
N LYS A 75 12.28 12.49 -0.31
CA LYS A 75 11.48 13.72 -0.35
C LYS A 75 10.96 13.96 -1.77
N ILE A 76 9.71 14.36 -1.90
CA ILE A 76 9.14 14.75 -3.19
C ILE A 76 9.52 16.21 -3.46
N GLU A 77 10.04 16.47 -4.66
CA GLU A 77 10.08 17.82 -5.20
C GLU A 77 8.66 18.25 -5.57
N PHE A 78 8.23 19.37 -5.02
CA PHE A 78 6.88 19.90 -5.22
C PHE A 78 6.93 21.44 -5.29
N ASP A 79 5.89 22.04 -5.84
CA ASP A 79 5.86 23.49 -6.10
C ASP A 79 5.70 24.35 -4.82
N ILE A 80 5.49 23.73 -3.66
CA ILE A 80 5.50 24.39 -2.35
C ILE A 80 6.62 23.82 -1.48
N GLU A 81 7.20 24.65 -0.60
CA GLU A 81 8.36 24.27 0.21
C GLU A 81 8.02 23.31 1.37
N GLU A 82 6.82 23.42 1.92
CA GLU A 82 6.37 22.64 3.08
C GLU A 82 5.95 21.22 2.71
N VAL A 83 6.91 20.41 2.34
CA VAL A 83 6.68 18.98 2.03
C VAL A 83 7.36 18.12 3.09
N GLY A 84 6.57 17.22 3.69
CA GLY A 84 7.09 16.26 4.66
C GLY A 84 8.16 15.35 4.06
N GLU A 85 9.07 14.91 4.89
CA GLU A 85 10.13 13.97 4.51
C GLU A 85 9.95 12.63 5.22
N PRO A 86 10.28 11.50 4.54
CA PRO A 86 10.32 10.21 5.20
C PRO A 86 11.35 10.18 6.33
N ILE A 87 10.99 9.62 7.47
CA ILE A 87 11.94 9.45 8.58
C ILE A 87 12.92 8.31 8.22
N PRO A 88 14.23 8.58 8.19
CA PRO A 88 15.23 7.55 7.90
C PRO A 88 15.21 6.42 8.93
N PHE A 89 15.49 5.20 8.49
CA PHE A 89 15.58 4.03 9.36
C PHE A 89 16.68 3.06 8.88
N ARG A 90 17.10 2.16 9.78
CA ARG A 90 18.07 1.10 9.43
C ARG A 90 17.34 -0.12 8.87
N TRP A 91 17.79 -0.58 7.72
CA TRP A 91 17.32 -1.83 7.13
C TRP A 91 17.85 -3.05 7.90
N GLY A 92 17.08 -4.12 7.92
CA GLY A 92 17.38 -5.40 8.54
C GLY A 92 16.24 -6.38 8.27
N LYS A 93 16.41 -7.65 8.63
CA LYS A 93 15.41 -8.71 8.36
C LYS A 93 14.01 -8.37 8.89
N CYS A 94 13.93 -7.84 10.12
CA CYS A 94 12.64 -7.45 10.70
C CYS A 94 12.05 -6.22 10.02
N LYS A 95 12.89 -5.26 9.64
CA LYS A 95 12.44 -4.08 8.91
C LYS A 95 11.92 -4.44 7.51
N LEU A 96 12.60 -5.35 6.80
CA LEU A 96 12.11 -5.92 5.56
C LEU A 96 10.71 -6.53 5.76
N ALA A 97 10.56 -7.37 6.78
CA ALA A 97 9.30 -8.04 7.06
C ALA A 97 8.17 -7.04 7.35
N THR A 98 8.39 -6.06 8.23
CA THR A 98 7.35 -5.07 8.57
C THR A 98 7.02 -4.14 7.40
N THR A 99 8.02 -3.69 6.64
CA THR A 99 7.82 -2.84 5.46
C THR A 99 7.04 -3.56 4.36
N SER A 100 7.16 -4.88 4.25
CA SER A 100 6.46 -5.68 3.23
C SER A 100 4.94 -5.61 3.33
N PHE A 101 4.37 -5.32 4.50
CA PHE A 101 2.93 -5.10 4.68
C PHE A 101 2.58 -3.66 5.12
N GLY A 102 3.51 -2.72 4.91
CA GLY A 102 3.26 -1.28 5.12
C GLY A 102 3.50 -0.79 6.54
N HIS A 103 4.21 -1.54 7.41
CA HIS A 103 4.51 -1.13 8.78
C HIS A 103 5.95 -0.64 8.94
N GLY A 104 6.13 0.30 9.86
CA GLY A 104 7.47 0.76 10.26
C GLY A 104 8.18 1.66 9.23
N ILE A 105 7.47 2.18 8.25
CA ILE A 105 7.93 3.25 7.36
C ILE A 105 7.02 4.46 7.54
N THR A 106 7.57 5.64 7.31
CA THR A 106 6.79 6.88 7.25
C THR A 106 6.66 7.32 5.81
N THR A 107 5.50 7.84 5.46
CA THR A 107 5.21 8.42 4.14
C THR A 107 4.21 9.54 4.30
N THR A 108 4.19 10.47 3.36
CA THR A 108 3.17 11.51 3.29
C THR A 108 2.00 11.07 2.40
N PRO A 109 0.80 11.65 2.54
CA PRO A 109 -0.29 11.42 1.61
C PRO A 109 0.10 11.70 0.16
N LEU A 110 0.91 12.73 -0.09
CA LEU A 110 1.40 13.08 -1.43
C LEU A 110 2.31 11.98 -2.02
N GLN A 111 3.25 11.44 -1.21
CA GLN A 111 4.10 10.32 -1.65
C GLN A 111 3.28 9.08 -1.99
N LEU A 112 2.30 8.74 -1.15
CA LEU A 112 1.42 7.60 -1.37
C LEU A 112 0.58 7.80 -2.63
N THR A 113 0.02 9.00 -2.84
CA THR A 113 -0.73 9.34 -4.06
C THR A 113 0.15 9.25 -5.30
N LYS A 114 1.39 9.77 -5.25
CA LYS A 114 2.37 9.65 -6.34
C LYS A 114 2.65 8.17 -6.67
N ALA A 115 2.89 7.34 -5.66
CA ALA A 115 3.17 5.91 -5.85
C ALA A 115 1.99 5.19 -6.51
N TYR A 116 0.75 5.43 -6.05
CA TYR A 116 -0.45 4.87 -6.68
C TYR A 116 -0.63 5.36 -8.12
N ALA A 117 -0.42 6.65 -8.38
CA ALA A 117 -0.49 7.22 -9.71
C ALA A 117 0.55 6.59 -10.66
N ILE A 118 1.79 6.39 -10.23
CA ILE A 118 2.84 5.71 -11.00
C ILE A 118 2.44 4.26 -11.31
N ILE A 119 2.00 3.52 -10.30
CA ILE A 119 1.64 2.10 -10.47
C ILE A 119 0.44 1.96 -11.41
N SER A 120 -0.53 2.89 -11.37
CA SER A 120 -1.79 2.74 -12.09
C SER A 120 -1.78 3.30 -13.52
N ASN A 121 -0.89 4.23 -13.86
CA ASN A 121 -0.87 4.92 -15.17
C ASN A 121 -0.11 4.19 -16.29
N GLY A 122 0.12 2.90 -16.14
CA GLY A 122 0.98 2.10 -17.02
C GLY A 122 2.44 2.08 -16.59
N GLY A 123 2.76 2.54 -15.39
CA GLY A 123 4.10 2.51 -14.79
C GLY A 123 4.99 3.68 -15.16
N PHE A 124 4.43 4.78 -15.63
CA PHE A 124 5.20 5.97 -15.96
C PHE A 124 5.47 6.84 -14.73
N GLU A 125 6.68 7.36 -14.64
CA GLU A 125 7.07 8.30 -13.61
C GLU A 125 6.20 9.56 -13.64
N ILE A 126 5.83 10.05 -12.46
CA ILE A 126 5.07 11.29 -12.27
C ILE A 126 5.82 12.18 -11.30
N ASN A 127 5.95 13.45 -11.66
CA ASN A 127 6.34 14.50 -10.76
C ASN A 127 5.10 15.37 -10.48
N PRO A 128 4.59 15.36 -9.25
CA PRO A 128 3.40 16.14 -8.91
C PRO A 128 3.71 17.64 -9.05
N THR A 129 2.72 18.42 -9.51
CA THR A 129 2.81 19.86 -9.65
C THR A 129 1.44 20.51 -9.50
N LEU A 130 1.39 21.73 -8.98
CA LEU A 130 0.21 22.58 -8.95
C LEU A 130 0.13 23.51 -10.18
N ILE A 131 1.19 23.52 -10.99
CA ILE A 131 1.28 24.38 -12.17
C ILE A 131 0.60 23.71 -13.35
N MET A 132 -0.46 24.32 -13.87
CA MET A 132 -1.17 23.84 -15.06
C MET A 132 -0.24 23.82 -16.27
N ASN A 133 -0.35 22.78 -17.11
CA ASN A 133 0.44 22.63 -18.34
C ASN A 133 1.96 22.50 -18.16
N LYS A 134 2.46 22.27 -16.95
CA LYS A 134 3.84 21.86 -16.74
C LYS A 134 4.01 20.42 -17.27
N SER A 135 4.18 20.29 -18.59
CA SER A 135 4.28 18.99 -19.23
C SER A 135 5.65 18.34 -18.98
N ASN A 136 5.65 17.09 -18.55
CA ASN A 136 6.81 16.21 -18.62
C ASN A 136 6.77 15.43 -19.94
N ASN A 137 7.31 16.00 -21.01
CA ASN A 137 7.33 15.37 -22.32
C ASN A 137 8.19 14.09 -22.39
N ASN A 138 8.98 13.80 -21.36
CA ASN A 138 9.90 12.66 -21.32
C ASN A 138 9.56 11.74 -20.13
N ARG A 139 8.38 11.09 -20.18
CA ARG A 139 7.95 10.17 -19.13
C ARG A 139 8.72 8.85 -19.20
N LYS A 140 9.57 8.60 -18.23
CA LYS A 140 10.26 7.32 -18.08
C LYS A 140 9.30 6.28 -17.51
N ARG A 141 9.22 5.11 -18.16
CA ARG A 141 8.50 3.97 -17.59
C ARG A 141 9.38 3.32 -16.53
N ILE A 142 8.92 3.30 -15.30
CA ILE A 142 9.65 2.77 -14.13
C ILE A 142 9.01 1.50 -13.55
N VAL A 143 7.78 1.18 -13.92
CA VAL A 143 7.09 -0.08 -13.64
C VAL A 143 6.58 -0.66 -14.95
N LYS A 144 6.62 -1.97 -15.12
CA LYS A 144 6.12 -2.62 -16.34
C LYS A 144 4.63 -2.37 -16.52
N GLU A 145 4.20 -2.22 -17.76
CA GLU A 145 2.78 -2.05 -18.09
C GLU A 145 1.93 -3.24 -17.64
N SER A 146 2.45 -4.46 -17.82
CA SER A 146 1.79 -5.67 -17.37
C SER A 146 1.58 -5.68 -15.85
N THR A 147 2.57 -5.21 -15.08
CA THR A 147 2.46 -5.05 -13.62
C THR A 147 1.39 -4.03 -13.26
N SER A 148 1.37 -2.87 -13.93
CA SER A 148 0.35 -1.83 -13.76
C SER A 148 -1.06 -2.39 -13.99
N LYS A 149 -1.27 -3.06 -15.12
CA LYS A 149 -2.56 -3.68 -15.45
C LYS A 149 -3.00 -4.71 -14.40
N ALA A 150 -2.09 -5.60 -13.99
CA ALA A 150 -2.38 -6.61 -12.98
C ALA A 150 -2.76 -5.98 -11.63
N ILE A 151 -2.02 -4.96 -11.19
CA ILE A 151 -2.33 -4.27 -9.92
C ILE A 151 -3.66 -3.52 -9.99
N ASN A 152 -3.99 -2.84 -11.10
CA ASN A 152 -5.28 -2.17 -11.26
C ASN A 152 -6.46 -3.14 -11.12
N LEU A 153 -6.34 -4.33 -11.71
CA LEU A 153 -7.35 -5.39 -11.57
C LEU A 153 -7.46 -5.88 -10.10
N ILE A 154 -6.33 -6.10 -9.44
CA ILE A 154 -6.32 -6.52 -8.03
C ILE A 154 -6.92 -5.44 -7.13
N LEU A 155 -6.58 -4.16 -7.34
CA LEU A 155 -7.16 -3.05 -6.58
C LEU A 155 -8.68 -2.97 -6.77
N ARG A 156 -9.20 -3.27 -7.98
CA ARG A 156 -10.64 -3.37 -8.20
C ARG A 156 -11.25 -4.52 -7.41
N LYS A 157 -10.65 -5.70 -7.43
CA LYS A 157 -11.11 -6.87 -6.64
C LYS A 157 -11.12 -6.59 -5.13
N ILE A 158 -10.15 -5.85 -4.60
CA ILE A 158 -10.15 -5.45 -3.18
C ILE A 158 -11.41 -4.66 -2.84
N VAL A 159 -11.88 -3.79 -3.73
CA VAL A 159 -13.11 -3.00 -3.53
C VAL A 159 -14.37 -3.83 -3.76
N VAL A 160 -14.36 -4.80 -4.67
CA VAL A 160 -15.55 -5.63 -4.95
C VAL A 160 -15.75 -6.72 -3.90
N GLU A 161 -14.69 -7.42 -3.51
CA GLU A 161 -14.76 -8.64 -2.69
C GLU A 161 -13.81 -8.66 -1.47
N GLY A 162 -12.92 -7.67 -1.36
CA GLY A 162 -11.88 -7.60 -0.33
C GLY A 162 -12.22 -6.70 0.85
N THR A 163 -11.19 -6.15 1.47
CA THR A 163 -11.27 -5.32 2.68
C THR A 163 -11.87 -3.92 2.44
N ALA A 164 -12.02 -3.49 1.18
CA ALA A 164 -12.50 -2.15 0.83
C ALA A 164 -13.92 -2.14 0.24
N LYS A 165 -14.77 -3.11 0.57
CA LYS A 165 -16.14 -3.23 0.01
C LYS A 165 -17.00 -1.99 0.18
N LEU A 166 -16.83 -1.23 1.26
CA LEU A 166 -17.58 0.00 1.51
C LEU A 166 -17.27 1.12 0.49
N ALA A 167 -16.15 1.04 -0.21
CA ALA A 167 -15.79 1.97 -1.27
C ALA A 167 -16.38 1.59 -2.64
N ASN A 168 -17.16 0.51 -2.73
CA ASN A 168 -17.80 0.10 -3.97
C ASN A 168 -19.05 0.93 -4.24
N VAL A 169 -18.87 2.03 -4.96
CA VAL A 169 -19.96 2.93 -5.34
C VAL A 169 -20.48 2.57 -6.73
N ASN A 170 -21.81 2.40 -6.85
CA ASN A 170 -22.42 2.07 -8.14
C ASN A 170 -22.15 3.16 -9.19
N GLY A 171 -21.80 2.77 -10.40
CA GLY A 171 -21.44 3.67 -11.50
C GLY A 171 -19.99 4.14 -11.49
N TYR A 172 -19.18 3.76 -10.49
CA TYR A 172 -17.75 4.11 -10.41
C TYR A 172 -16.87 2.86 -10.34
N GLU A 173 -15.86 2.82 -11.19
CA GLU A 173 -14.85 1.75 -11.18
C GLU A 173 -13.72 2.09 -10.20
N ILE A 174 -14.01 2.11 -8.91
CA ILE A 174 -13.02 2.40 -7.87
C ILE A 174 -12.21 1.14 -7.61
N GLY A 175 -10.90 1.26 -7.62
CA GLY A 175 -9.96 0.28 -7.09
C GLY A 175 -9.15 0.91 -5.96
N GLY A 176 -8.85 0.16 -4.92
CA GLY A 176 -8.11 0.74 -3.81
C GLY A 176 -7.73 -0.26 -2.72
N LYS A 177 -6.98 0.23 -1.74
CA LYS A 177 -6.50 -0.56 -0.61
C LYS A 177 -6.67 0.23 0.68
N THR A 178 -7.26 -0.41 1.66
CA THR A 178 -7.28 0.08 3.05
C THR A 178 -5.94 -0.15 3.74
N GLY A 179 -5.59 0.73 4.65
CA GLY A 179 -4.47 0.57 5.57
C GLY A 179 -4.85 1.03 6.96
N THR A 180 -4.49 0.26 7.97
CA THR A 180 -4.64 0.63 9.38
C THR A 180 -3.31 0.47 10.09
N ALA A 181 -2.82 1.52 10.71
CA ALA A 181 -1.57 1.51 11.47
C ALA A 181 -1.76 2.14 12.84
N ASN A 182 -1.02 1.65 13.82
CA ASN A 182 -0.93 2.33 15.11
C ASN A 182 0.04 3.52 15.00
N LYS A 183 -0.34 4.66 15.57
CA LYS A 183 0.57 5.81 15.70
C LYS A 183 1.75 5.47 16.60
N THR A 184 2.88 6.04 16.27
CA THR A 184 4.06 6.00 17.15
C THR A 184 4.18 7.34 17.89
N ALA A 185 4.44 7.27 19.20
CA ALA A 185 4.83 8.42 19.99
C ALA A 185 6.09 8.05 20.79
N LYS A 186 7.11 8.91 20.75
CA LYS A 186 8.41 8.68 21.43
C LYS A 186 9.06 7.31 21.09
N GLY A 187 8.86 6.83 19.84
CA GLY A 187 9.42 5.56 19.36
C GLY A 187 8.62 4.30 19.74
N GLU A 188 7.50 4.43 20.43
CA GLU A 188 6.62 3.32 20.82
C GLU A 188 5.27 3.41 20.11
N TYR A 189 4.63 2.25 19.85
CA TYR A 189 3.28 2.20 19.29
C TYR A 189 2.25 2.58 20.34
N THR A 190 1.35 3.48 20.00
CA THR A 190 0.20 3.87 20.82
C THR A 190 -1.04 3.07 20.42
N ARG A 191 -2.13 3.19 21.19
CA ARG A 191 -3.45 2.65 20.81
C ARG A 191 -4.19 3.50 19.77
N LYS A 192 -3.68 4.71 19.47
CA LYS A 192 -4.26 5.62 18.49
C LYS A 192 -3.98 5.10 17.08
N LYS A 193 -4.99 5.10 16.23
CA LYS A 193 -4.90 4.55 14.87
C LYS A 193 -4.85 5.66 13.82
N ILE A 194 -4.19 5.35 12.72
CA ILE A 194 -4.29 6.05 11.45
C ILE A 194 -4.92 5.09 10.46
N ASN A 195 -6.05 5.48 9.89
CA ASN A 195 -6.74 4.75 8.84
C ASN A 195 -6.50 5.46 7.51
N THR A 196 -6.17 4.71 6.49
CA THR A 196 -5.89 5.25 5.16
C THR A 196 -6.65 4.44 4.11
N PHE A 197 -7.21 5.12 3.13
CA PHE A 197 -7.70 4.51 1.91
C PHE A 197 -6.99 5.16 0.73
N ALA A 198 -6.21 4.37 -0.01
CA ALA A 198 -5.56 4.81 -1.23
C ALA A 198 -6.25 4.16 -2.42
N SER A 199 -6.70 4.96 -3.38
CA SER A 199 -7.55 4.52 -4.49
C SER A 199 -7.17 5.15 -5.82
N ILE A 200 -7.64 4.50 -6.87
CA ILE A 200 -7.56 4.93 -8.26
C ILE A 200 -8.93 4.77 -8.91
N PHE A 201 -9.26 5.63 -9.85
CA PHE A 201 -10.50 5.49 -10.63
C PHE A 201 -10.46 6.29 -11.95
N PRO A 202 -11.20 5.79 -12.98
CA PRO A 202 -11.69 4.41 -13.11
C PRO A 202 -10.54 3.42 -13.26
N THR A 203 -10.69 2.18 -12.77
CA THR A 203 -9.60 1.17 -12.81
C THR A 203 -9.24 0.70 -14.21
N SER A 204 -10.19 0.75 -15.14
CA SER A 204 -9.98 0.40 -16.56
C SER A 204 -9.08 1.40 -17.30
N ASN A 205 -9.15 2.68 -16.93
CA ASN A 205 -8.34 3.77 -17.50
C ASN A 205 -8.11 4.86 -16.43
N PRO A 206 -7.19 4.67 -15.49
CA PRO A 206 -7.03 5.55 -14.33
C PRO A 206 -6.79 7.01 -14.71
N LYS A 207 -7.66 7.88 -14.21
CA LYS A 207 -7.59 9.34 -14.36
C LYS A 207 -7.23 10.03 -13.05
N PHE A 208 -7.62 9.41 -11.93
CA PHE A 208 -7.49 9.97 -10.61
C PHE A 208 -6.81 8.97 -9.67
N ALA A 209 -5.96 9.49 -8.79
CA ALA A 209 -5.48 8.81 -7.60
C ALA A 209 -5.90 9.64 -6.38
N LEU A 210 -6.53 9.01 -5.39
CA LEU A 210 -7.04 9.67 -4.20
C LEU A 210 -6.55 8.93 -2.95
N VAL A 211 -6.01 9.67 -2.01
CA VAL A 211 -5.66 9.16 -0.68
C VAL A 211 -6.50 9.90 0.35
N VAL A 212 -7.27 9.16 1.12
CA VAL A 212 -7.99 9.66 2.29
C VAL A 212 -7.29 9.12 3.53
N LEU A 213 -6.97 10.01 4.45
CA LEU A 213 -6.32 9.68 5.72
C LEU A 213 -7.20 10.20 6.86
N MET A 214 -7.48 9.31 7.82
CA MET A 214 -8.23 9.62 9.03
C MET A 214 -7.36 9.28 10.24
N GLU A 215 -7.16 10.25 11.10
CA GLU A 215 -6.30 10.13 12.26
C GLU A 215 -7.12 10.25 13.55
N GLU A 216 -6.85 9.36 14.52
CA GLU A 216 -7.48 9.37 15.84
C GLU A 216 -9.02 9.44 15.79
N THR A 217 -9.63 8.69 14.90
CA THR A 217 -11.09 8.63 14.78
C THR A 217 -11.73 8.20 16.11
N GLN A 218 -12.73 8.98 16.57
CA GLN A 218 -13.53 8.64 17.75
C GLN A 218 -14.82 7.94 17.31
N ILE A 219 -15.20 6.89 18.03
CA ILE A 219 -16.50 6.26 17.85
C ILE A 219 -17.55 7.17 18.48
N ILE A 220 -18.43 7.76 17.65
CA ILE A 220 -19.61 8.47 18.14
C ILE A 220 -20.66 7.39 18.39
N ARG A 221 -21.06 7.20 19.65
CA ARG A 221 -21.94 6.10 20.10
C ARG A 221 -23.34 6.08 19.48
N ASP A 222 -23.79 7.15 18.84
CA ASP A 222 -25.13 7.29 18.27
C ASP A 222 -25.22 6.83 16.80
N TYR A 223 -24.13 6.45 16.18
CA TYR A 223 -24.11 5.80 14.87
C TYR A 223 -23.65 4.36 15.03
N ILE A 224 -24.61 3.44 15.07
CA ILE A 224 -24.36 2.01 15.00
C ILE A 224 -23.97 1.67 13.54
N TYR A 225 -22.77 2.05 13.12
CA TYR A 225 -22.09 1.33 12.08
C TYR A 225 -21.29 0.24 12.77
N GLU A 226 -21.61 -1.03 12.48
CA GLU A 226 -20.70 -2.13 12.78
C GLU A 226 -19.41 -1.91 11.96
N TYR A 227 -18.57 -1.01 12.42
CA TYR A 227 -17.27 -0.77 11.86
C TYR A 227 -16.38 -1.89 12.38
N ARG A 228 -16.21 -2.94 11.59
CA ARG A 228 -15.10 -3.86 11.78
C ARG A 228 -13.82 -3.08 11.50
N ASP A 229 -12.97 -3.01 12.49
CA ASP A 229 -11.63 -2.45 12.41
C ASP A 229 -10.85 -2.96 11.20
N GLY A 230 -10.53 -2.11 10.24
CA GLY A 230 -9.69 -2.40 9.08
C GLY A 230 -10.40 -2.50 7.78
#